data_0543d8b9bb2dc009553ff83d883232f3
#
_entry.id   0543d8b9bb2dc009553ff83d883232f3
#
_cell.length_a   1.000
_cell.length_b   1.000
_cell.length_c   1.000
_cell.angle_alpha   90.00
_cell.angle_beta   90.00
_cell.angle_gamma   90.00
#
_symmetry.space_group_name_H-M   'P 1'
#
loop_
_entity.id
_entity.type
_entity.pdbx_description
1 polymer ?
#
loop_
_entity_poly.entity_id
_entity_poly.type
_entity_poly.pdbx_seq_one_letter_code
_entity_poly.pdbx_strand_id
1 'polypeptide(L)'
;FQCSGITSGQTRTVTAQDSDLIMAGTNLAQSFSKPQTGALVTLTPGSTVAWDMGLSNNYTLTLGDNSTALSNPTNEVAGTSGSVLLIQDGTGSRVISFGTHYFFAGGTDAVLSTAGNAVDRLDYFVQAADKVHCVVTKALAAS
;
A
#
# COMPACT_ATOMS: atom_id res chain seq x y z
N PHE A 1 -13.06 -27.46 19.72
CA PHE A 1 -12.15 -26.91 18.69
C PHE A 1 -12.07 -27.94 17.56
N GLN A 2 -12.56 -27.62 16.38
CA GLN A 2 -12.55 -28.54 15.23
C GLN A 2 -11.43 -28.13 14.27
N CYS A 3 -10.48 -29.01 14.01
CA CYS A 3 -9.32 -28.79 13.14
C CYS A 3 -9.42 -29.58 11.83
N SER A 4 -10.58 -29.58 11.19
CA SER A 4 -10.84 -30.40 9.99
C SER A 4 -10.02 -30.04 8.74
N GLY A 5 -9.31 -28.91 8.74
CA GLY A 5 -8.48 -28.46 7.63
C GLY A 5 -6.97 -28.66 7.80
N ILE A 6 -6.52 -29.36 8.85
CA ILE A 6 -5.10 -29.61 9.09
C ILE A 6 -4.70 -30.93 8.45
N THR A 7 -3.75 -30.88 7.51
CA THR A 7 -3.19 -32.08 6.89
C THR A 7 -2.51 -32.97 7.95
N SER A 8 -2.70 -34.28 7.87
CA SER A 8 -2.08 -35.25 8.78
C SER A 8 -0.56 -35.05 8.86
N GLY A 9 -0.01 -35.05 10.06
CA GLY A 9 1.43 -34.83 10.32
C GLY A 9 1.87 -33.37 10.35
N GLN A 10 0.94 -32.40 10.20
CA GLN A 10 1.24 -30.97 10.34
C GLN A 10 0.77 -30.44 11.69
N THR A 11 1.64 -29.72 12.37
CA THR A 11 1.29 -28.98 13.60
C THR A 11 1.04 -27.51 13.25
N ARG A 12 -0.09 -26.99 13.72
CA ARG A 12 -0.42 -25.54 13.65
C ARG A 12 -0.55 -25.03 15.07
N THR A 13 0.20 -23.99 15.40
CA THR A 13 0.15 -23.35 16.71
C THR A 13 -0.78 -22.14 16.66
N VAL A 14 -1.79 -22.12 17.53
CA VAL A 14 -2.60 -20.95 17.82
C VAL A 14 -2.14 -20.40 19.17
N THR A 15 -1.47 -19.28 19.16
CA THR A 15 -1.06 -18.61 20.40
C THR A 15 -2.16 -17.64 20.79
N ALA A 16 -2.86 -17.93 21.88
CA ALA A 16 -3.77 -16.98 22.53
C ALA A 16 -2.97 -16.12 23.50
N GLN A 17 -3.27 -14.82 23.53
CA GLN A 17 -2.75 -13.93 24.58
C GLN A 17 -3.48 -14.21 25.90
N ASP A 18 -2.83 -13.88 27.01
CA ASP A 18 -3.46 -13.96 28.36
C ASP A 18 -4.50 -12.84 28.54
N SER A 19 -5.54 -12.92 27.76
CA SER A 19 -6.70 -12.00 27.77
C SER A 19 -7.87 -12.65 27.02
N ASP A 20 -9.07 -12.17 27.26
CA ASP A 20 -10.24 -12.59 26.48
C ASP A 20 -10.04 -12.30 24.99
N LEU A 21 -10.00 -13.33 24.16
CA LEU A 21 -9.78 -13.24 22.72
C LEU A 21 -11.10 -13.54 21.98
N ILE A 22 -11.61 -12.57 21.24
CA ILE A 22 -12.67 -12.78 20.27
C ILE A 22 -12.04 -13.00 18.91
N MET A 23 -12.14 -14.23 18.38
CA MET A 23 -11.60 -14.55 17.04
C MET A 23 -12.51 -13.96 15.96
N ALA A 24 -11.92 -13.26 15.00
CA ALA A 24 -12.65 -12.74 13.84
C ALA A 24 -13.17 -13.89 12.95
N GLY A 25 -14.45 -13.82 12.59
CA GLY A 25 -15.05 -14.74 11.63
C GLY A 25 -15.10 -14.11 10.23
N THR A 26 -14.89 -14.89 9.19
CA THR A 26 -14.86 -14.40 7.81
C THR A 26 -16.24 -14.07 7.23
N ASN A 27 -17.30 -14.55 7.86
CA ASN A 27 -18.70 -14.42 7.40
C ASN A 27 -19.59 -13.60 8.34
N LEU A 28 -18.99 -12.87 9.29
CA LEU A 28 -19.69 -12.04 10.24
C LEU A 28 -19.13 -10.60 10.20
N ALA A 29 -20.01 -9.61 10.41
CA ALA A 29 -19.56 -8.25 10.63
C ALA A 29 -18.69 -8.19 11.89
N GLN A 30 -17.52 -7.55 11.80
CA GLN A 30 -16.58 -7.41 12.91
C GLN A 30 -16.53 -5.94 13.32
N SER A 31 -16.62 -5.69 14.62
CA SER A 31 -16.43 -4.35 15.20
C SER A 31 -15.19 -4.36 16.09
N PHE A 32 -14.24 -3.49 15.79
CA PHE A 32 -13.02 -3.34 16.57
C PHE A 32 -13.11 -2.06 17.40
N SER A 33 -12.99 -2.17 18.72
CA SER A 33 -13.03 -1.02 19.65
C SER A 33 -11.72 -0.23 19.70
N LYS A 34 -10.67 -0.74 19.06
CA LYS A 34 -9.36 -0.09 18.95
C LYS A 34 -8.97 0.07 17.47
N PRO A 35 -8.16 1.09 17.12
CA PRO A 35 -7.66 1.26 15.77
C PRO A 35 -6.93 0.01 15.29
N GLN A 36 -7.19 -0.37 14.04
CA GLN A 36 -6.43 -1.40 13.34
C GLN A 36 -5.35 -0.72 12.51
N THR A 37 -4.08 -0.88 12.91
CA THR A 37 -2.94 -0.28 12.23
C THR A 37 -2.31 -1.28 11.27
N GLY A 38 -2.24 -0.92 9.98
CA GLY A 38 -1.42 -1.63 9.00
C GLY A 38 0.05 -1.19 9.10
N ALA A 39 0.98 -2.07 8.75
CA ALA A 39 2.39 -1.70 8.67
C ALA A 39 2.61 -0.61 7.61
N LEU A 40 3.54 0.31 7.85
CA LEU A 40 4.05 1.22 6.83
C LEU A 40 5.31 0.58 6.23
N VAL A 41 5.21 0.10 4.99
CA VAL A 41 6.31 -0.58 4.29
C VAL A 41 7.10 0.43 3.46
N THR A 42 8.42 0.46 3.63
CA THR A 42 9.30 1.28 2.80
C THR A 42 9.65 0.56 1.52
N LEU A 43 9.32 1.16 0.37
CA LEU A 43 9.74 0.68 -0.93
C LEU A 43 11.21 1.04 -1.17
N THR A 44 11.95 0.15 -1.83
CA THR A 44 13.35 0.39 -2.16
C THR A 44 13.45 1.41 -3.29
N PRO A 45 14.10 2.58 -3.06
CA PRO A 45 14.30 3.59 -4.11
C PRO A 45 15.13 3.07 -5.28
N GLY A 46 14.89 3.61 -6.47
CA GLY A 46 15.65 3.28 -7.69
C GLY A 46 14.97 3.85 -8.92
N SER A 47 15.60 3.69 -10.08
CA SER A 47 15.02 4.08 -11.37
C SER A 47 13.78 3.25 -11.74
N THR A 48 13.67 2.05 -11.17
CA THR A 48 12.48 1.19 -11.25
C THR A 48 12.18 0.66 -9.85
N VAL A 49 10.96 0.88 -9.38
CA VAL A 49 10.51 0.50 -8.05
C VAL A 49 9.47 -0.60 -8.17
N ALA A 50 9.77 -1.75 -7.56
CA ALA A 50 8.81 -2.84 -7.42
C ALA A 50 7.89 -2.58 -6.23
N TRP A 51 6.61 -2.96 -6.36
CA TRP A 51 5.60 -2.80 -5.33
C TRP A 51 4.75 -4.06 -5.17
N ASP A 52 4.78 -4.65 -3.99
CA ASP A 52 3.97 -5.82 -3.64
C ASP A 52 2.84 -5.42 -2.69
N MET A 53 1.60 -5.42 -3.19
CA MET A 53 0.39 -5.10 -2.42
C MET A 53 0.02 -6.17 -1.38
N GLY A 54 0.63 -7.35 -1.44
CA GLY A 54 0.45 -8.40 -0.43
C GLY A 54 1.14 -8.12 0.91
N LEU A 55 2.05 -7.13 0.97
CA LEU A 55 2.81 -6.83 2.18
C LEU A 55 2.09 -5.88 3.13
N SER A 56 1.34 -4.91 2.61
CA SER A 56 0.61 -3.92 3.42
C SER A 56 -0.41 -3.15 2.57
N ASN A 57 -1.18 -2.30 3.24
CA ASN A 57 -2.02 -1.27 2.60
C ASN A 57 -1.32 0.10 2.57
N ASN A 58 -0.22 0.28 3.31
CA ASN A 58 0.43 1.58 3.45
C ASN A 58 1.93 1.47 3.13
N TYR A 59 2.40 2.37 2.28
CA TYR A 59 3.76 2.37 1.79
C TYR A 59 4.37 3.76 1.85
N THR A 60 5.70 3.82 1.82
CA THR A 60 6.45 5.06 1.64
C THR A 60 7.58 4.83 0.64
N LEU A 61 7.82 5.82 -0.21
CA LEU A 61 8.89 5.83 -1.21
C LEU A 61 9.56 7.21 -1.21
N THR A 62 10.85 7.26 -0.95
CA THR A 62 11.66 8.45 -1.18
C THR A 62 12.24 8.39 -2.58
N LEU A 63 11.94 9.40 -3.40
CA LEU A 63 12.45 9.51 -4.76
C LEU A 63 13.88 10.04 -4.73
N GLY A 64 14.84 9.31 -5.24
CA GLY A 64 16.25 9.69 -5.27
C GLY A 64 16.82 9.83 -6.69
N ASP A 65 16.18 9.16 -7.66
CA ASP A 65 16.56 9.23 -9.07
C ASP A 65 15.83 10.37 -9.80
N ASN A 66 16.44 10.91 -10.86
CA ASN A 66 15.82 11.97 -11.68
C ASN A 66 14.49 11.54 -12.31
N SER A 67 14.36 10.25 -12.60
CA SER A 67 13.11 9.64 -13.07
C SER A 67 12.96 8.26 -12.45
N THR A 68 11.85 8.04 -11.77
CA THR A 68 11.48 6.76 -11.14
C THR A 68 10.28 6.18 -11.87
N ALA A 69 10.35 4.92 -12.26
CA ALA A 69 9.20 4.17 -12.75
C ALA A 69 8.62 3.33 -11.59
N LEU A 70 7.42 3.65 -11.13
CA LEU A 70 6.67 2.77 -10.23
C LEU A 70 6.03 1.67 -11.07
N SER A 71 6.59 0.47 -10.97
CA SER A 71 6.15 -0.69 -11.75
C SER A 71 4.71 -1.06 -11.42
N ASN A 72 4.07 -1.84 -12.29
CA ASN A 72 2.79 -2.44 -11.94
C ASN A 72 2.91 -3.19 -10.61
N PRO A 73 1.96 -3.02 -9.69
CA PRO A 73 1.98 -3.78 -8.44
C PRO A 73 1.84 -5.28 -8.69
N THR A 74 2.25 -6.06 -7.72
CA THR A 74 1.96 -7.50 -7.64
C THR A 74 0.98 -7.79 -6.51
N ASN A 75 0.34 -8.96 -6.52
CA ASN A 75 -0.63 -9.38 -5.51
C ASN A 75 -1.82 -8.41 -5.35
N GLU A 76 -2.29 -7.87 -6.46
CA GLU A 76 -3.46 -7.01 -6.54
C GLU A 76 -4.74 -7.81 -6.25
N VAL A 77 -5.37 -7.50 -5.13
CA VAL A 77 -6.64 -8.13 -4.72
C VAL A 77 -7.76 -7.10 -4.79
N ALA A 78 -8.81 -7.39 -5.55
CA ALA A 78 -9.98 -6.50 -5.69
C ALA A 78 -10.59 -6.16 -4.32
N GLY A 79 -10.90 -4.89 -4.11
CA GLY A 79 -11.40 -4.33 -2.85
C GLY A 79 -10.31 -3.85 -1.89
N THR A 80 -9.02 -4.11 -2.18
CA THR A 80 -7.91 -3.54 -1.40
C THR A 80 -7.83 -2.02 -1.62
N SER A 81 -7.60 -1.29 -0.55
CA SER A 81 -7.35 0.15 -0.59
C SER A 81 -6.23 0.54 0.36
N GLY A 82 -5.56 1.65 0.08
CA GLY A 82 -4.47 2.14 0.91
C GLY A 82 -3.80 3.37 0.35
N SER A 83 -2.58 3.63 0.82
CA SER A 83 -1.83 4.85 0.43
C SER A 83 -0.35 4.58 0.25
N VAL A 84 0.26 5.35 -0.64
CA VAL A 84 1.72 5.45 -0.80
C VAL A 84 2.14 6.90 -0.56
N LEU A 85 3.01 7.14 0.42
CA LEU A 85 3.69 8.43 0.59
C LEU A 85 4.83 8.52 -0.41
N LEU A 86 4.78 9.50 -1.29
CA LEU A 86 5.79 9.80 -2.29
C LEU A 86 6.56 11.04 -1.84
N ILE A 87 7.82 10.87 -1.50
CA ILE A 87 8.64 11.90 -0.86
C ILE A 87 9.76 12.32 -1.81
N GLN A 88 9.86 13.59 -2.11
CA GLN A 88 11.02 14.14 -2.82
C GLN A 88 12.26 14.02 -1.92
N ASP A 89 13.43 13.74 -2.49
CA ASP A 89 14.68 13.91 -1.75
C ASP A 89 14.99 15.39 -1.44
N GLY A 90 16.09 15.67 -0.77
CA GLY A 90 16.49 17.05 -0.44
C GLY A 90 16.74 17.94 -1.66
N THR A 91 16.99 17.37 -2.84
CA THR A 91 17.20 18.11 -4.09
C THR A 91 15.86 18.51 -4.74
N GLY A 92 14.86 17.61 -4.67
CA GLY A 92 13.58 17.81 -5.32
C GLY A 92 13.61 17.63 -6.85
N SER A 93 12.50 17.98 -7.49
CA SER A 93 12.30 17.87 -8.96
C SER A 93 12.43 16.45 -9.49
N ARG A 94 12.23 15.43 -8.64
CA ARG A 94 12.20 14.04 -9.07
C ARG A 94 10.88 13.73 -9.75
N VAL A 95 10.96 13.04 -10.88
CA VAL A 95 9.79 12.67 -11.69
C VAL A 95 9.45 11.21 -11.46
N ILE A 96 8.15 10.89 -11.43
CA ILE A 96 7.63 9.54 -11.37
C ILE A 96 6.83 9.23 -12.64
N SER A 97 6.93 8.02 -13.12
CA SER A 97 6.04 7.43 -14.13
C SER A 97 5.36 6.20 -13.53
N PHE A 98 4.22 5.86 -14.06
CA PHE A 98 3.41 4.75 -13.56
C PHE A 98 3.29 3.65 -14.60
N GLY A 99 3.20 2.41 -14.16
CA GLY A 99 2.91 1.27 -15.02
C GLY A 99 1.48 1.30 -15.57
N THR A 100 1.12 0.32 -16.36
CA THR A 100 -0.17 0.27 -17.10
C THR A 100 -1.37 -0.08 -16.24
N HIS A 101 -1.16 -0.54 -14.99
CA HIS A 101 -2.25 -0.89 -14.06
C HIS A 101 -2.82 0.30 -13.29
N TYR A 102 -2.20 1.49 -13.39
CA TYR A 102 -2.64 2.69 -12.67
C TYR A 102 -3.63 3.49 -13.50
N PHE A 103 -4.77 3.82 -12.90
CA PHE A 103 -5.85 4.58 -13.52
C PHE A 103 -6.07 5.89 -12.77
N PHE A 104 -5.70 6.99 -13.39
CA PHE A 104 -5.91 8.34 -12.88
C PHE A 104 -7.10 9.01 -13.55
N ALA A 105 -7.65 10.04 -12.88
CA ALA A 105 -8.74 10.83 -13.45
C ALA A 105 -8.33 11.45 -14.80
N GLY A 106 -9.18 11.29 -15.80
CA GLY A 106 -8.93 11.79 -17.16
C GLY A 106 -7.84 11.01 -17.92
N GLY A 107 -7.35 9.88 -17.39
CA GLY A 107 -6.36 9.03 -18.07
C GLY A 107 -4.96 9.66 -18.18
N THR A 108 -4.66 10.64 -17.34
CA THR A 108 -3.35 11.31 -17.33
C THR A 108 -2.64 11.05 -16.01
N ASP A 109 -1.38 10.62 -16.07
CA ASP A 109 -0.56 10.35 -14.91
C ASP A 109 -0.43 11.59 -14.02
N ALA A 110 -0.39 11.35 -12.71
CA ALA A 110 -0.22 12.42 -11.75
C ALA A 110 1.19 13.00 -11.81
N VAL A 111 1.28 14.34 -11.75
CA VAL A 111 2.53 15.07 -11.62
C VAL A 111 2.73 15.44 -10.16
N LEU A 112 3.88 15.07 -9.58
CA LEU A 112 4.21 15.32 -8.18
C LEU A 112 4.65 16.76 -7.91
N SER A 113 4.64 17.14 -6.62
CA SER A 113 5.29 18.34 -6.10
C SER A 113 6.80 18.29 -6.34
N THR A 114 7.43 19.44 -6.63
CA THR A 114 8.84 19.50 -7.05
C THR A 114 9.80 20.02 -5.98
N ALA A 115 9.29 20.61 -4.89
CA ALA A 115 10.16 21.12 -3.83
C ALA A 115 10.92 19.98 -3.15
N GLY A 116 12.16 20.24 -2.73
CA GLY A 116 12.92 19.28 -1.92
C GLY A 116 12.18 18.91 -0.63
N ASN A 117 12.18 17.65 -0.27
CA ASN A 117 11.45 17.06 0.85
C ASN A 117 9.92 17.21 0.79
N ALA A 118 9.34 17.64 -0.34
CA ALA A 118 7.88 17.65 -0.51
C ALA A 118 7.30 16.24 -0.38
N VAL A 119 6.16 16.15 0.28
CA VAL A 119 5.42 14.90 0.48
C VAL A 119 4.10 14.96 -0.28
N ASP A 120 3.91 14.03 -1.19
CA ASP A 120 2.63 13.78 -1.84
C ASP A 120 2.09 12.41 -1.37
N ARG A 121 0.78 12.23 -1.40
CA ARG A 121 0.15 10.95 -1.06
C ARG A 121 -0.67 10.45 -2.25
N LEU A 122 -0.32 9.27 -2.72
CA LEU A 122 -1.11 8.51 -3.67
C LEU A 122 -2.05 7.61 -2.89
N ASP A 123 -3.34 7.86 -2.96
CA ASP A 123 -4.38 7.00 -2.44
C ASP A 123 -4.86 6.07 -3.55
N TYR A 124 -5.11 4.79 -3.24
CA TYR A 124 -5.50 3.81 -4.24
C TYR A 124 -6.67 2.92 -3.82
N PHE A 125 -7.39 2.41 -4.83
CA PHE A 125 -8.38 1.37 -4.69
C PHE A 125 -8.22 0.36 -5.84
N VAL A 126 -8.11 -0.91 -5.51
CA VAL A 126 -8.00 -2.01 -6.49
C VAL A 126 -9.38 -2.44 -6.92
N GLN A 127 -9.75 -2.17 -8.16
CA GLN A 127 -11.00 -2.64 -8.77
C GLN A 127 -10.89 -4.10 -9.20
N ALA A 128 -9.77 -4.47 -9.80
CA ALA A 128 -9.44 -5.81 -10.28
C ALA A 128 -7.90 -5.95 -10.35
N ALA A 129 -7.38 -7.15 -10.54
CA ALA A 129 -6.01 -7.30 -11.00
C ALA A 129 -5.85 -6.45 -12.27
N ASP A 130 -4.75 -5.76 -12.45
CA ASP A 130 -4.49 -4.80 -13.53
C ASP A 130 -5.29 -3.47 -13.54
N LYS A 131 -6.11 -3.19 -12.51
CA LYS A 131 -6.93 -1.97 -12.40
C LYS A 131 -6.88 -1.34 -11.03
N VAL A 132 -5.93 -0.44 -10.84
CA VAL A 132 -5.70 0.31 -9.59
C VAL A 132 -6.08 1.77 -9.82
N HIS A 133 -7.21 2.17 -9.25
CA HIS A 133 -7.68 3.57 -9.30
C HIS A 133 -6.87 4.41 -8.33
N CYS A 134 -6.33 5.54 -8.80
CA CYS A 134 -5.39 6.36 -8.05
C CYS A 134 -5.78 7.84 -8.02
N VAL A 135 -5.53 8.46 -6.87
CA VAL A 135 -5.63 9.92 -6.67
C VAL A 135 -4.38 10.38 -5.93
N VAL A 136 -3.79 11.50 -6.36
CA VAL A 136 -2.64 12.10 -5.65
C VAL A 136 -3.05 13.39 -4.98
N THR A 137 -2.85 13.45 -3.66
CA THR A 137 -2.91 14.67 -2.85
C THR A 137 -1.50 15.22 -2.71
N LYS A 138 -1.30 16.49 -3.12
CA LYS A 138 0.03 17.11 -3.26
C LYS A 138 0.40 18.02 -2.11
N ALA A 139 1.71 18.16 -1.88
CA ALA A 139 2.30 19.14 -0.98
C ALA A 139 1.73 19.08 0.44
N LEU A 140 1.68 17.89 1.02
CA LEU A 140 1.26 17.73 2.40
C LEU A 140 2.27 18.40 3.34
N ALA A 141 1.83 19.40 4.09
CA ALA A 141 2.65 20.16 5.02
C ALA A 141 1.90 20.38 6.34
N ALA A 142 2.65 20.65 7.41
CA ALA A 142 2.05 21.14 8.63
C ALA A 142 1.48 22.56 8.41
N SER A 143 0.34 22.83 9.04
CA SER A 143 -0.31 24.14 9.09
C SER A 143 0.36 25.05 10.12
#